data_45c9903c6a439094d4eb883d1a11b777
#
_entry.id   45c9903c6a439094d4eb883d1a11b777
#
_cell.length_a   1.000
_cell.length_b   1.000
_cell.length_c   1.000
_cell.angle_alpha   90.00
_cell.angle_beta   90.00
_cell.angle_gamma   90.00
#
_symmetry.space_group_name_H-M   'P 1'
#
loop_
_entity.id
_entity.type
_entity.pdbx_description
1 polymer ?
#
loop_
_entity_poly.entity_id
_entity_poly.type
_entity_poly.pdbx_seq_one_letter_code
_entity_poly.pdbx_strand_id
1 'polypeptide(L)'
;MRIINVMAASLDGKIAGHHLESDRERRDYGFTNKADQDFVRHQLTMADAVVTGADSLRASQGAWQVLNHKGRFATWVVLTRAGLDPSLRFWAQGEVDKWIVTPNPDLTIPVAPKNRLIVAPQSDNPAILVAKHLEDAGFERVLLFGGGHVNRMFYDAGLVDELCLTLCPLMLGSSDASSLVTPTLSRPVFFRLESSNKNGDLLFLNYSVHKVPRT
;
A
#
# COMPACT_ATOMS: atom_id res chain seq x y z
N MET A 1 -1.63 4.28 -16.67
CA MET A 1 -1.07 3.93 -15.34
C MET A 1 -1.53 2.54 -14.90
N ARG A 2 -0.68 1.76 -14.20
CA ARG A 2 -1.03 0.45 -13.61
C ARG A 2 -0.90 0.54 -12.09
N ILE A 3 -1.92 0.09 -11.36
CA ILE A 3 -1.93 0.05 -9.89
C ILE A 3 -1.85 -1.40 -9.44
N ILE A 4 -0.79 -1.73 -8.72
CA ILE A 4 -0.45 -3.09 -8.29
C ILE A 4 -0.50 -3.14 -6.77
N ASN A 5 -1.44 -3.92 -6.24
CA ASN A 5 -1.51 -4.16 -4.80
C ASN A 5 -0.44 -5.20 -4.42
N VAL A 6 0.48 -4.83 -3.53
CA VAL A 6 1.57 -5.70 -3.07
C VAL A 6 1.41 -5.92 -1.59
N MET A 7 1.12 -7.16 -1.20
CA MET A 7 0.76 -7.51 0.18
C MET A 7 1.33 -8.87 0.58
N ALA A 8 1.67 -9.01 1.86
CA ALA A 8 1.83 -10.31 2.50
C ALA A 8 0.57 -10.63 3.30
N ALA A 9 0.12 -11.87 3.27
CA ALA A 9 -1.02 -12.33 4.06
C ALA A 9 -0.80 -13.74 4.64
N SER A 10 -1.36 -13.97 5.82
CA SER A 10 -1.46 -15.30 6.43
C SER A 10 -2.43 -16.21 5.67
N LEU A 11 -2.45 -17.49 5.99
CA LEU A 11 -3.37 -18.48 5.39
C LEU A 11 -4.85 -18.16 5.67
N ASP A 12 -5.14 -17.43 6.75
CA ASP A 12 -6.49 -16.93 7.09
C ASP A 12 -6.74 -15.49 6.61
N GLY A 13 -5.92 -14.98 5.67
CA GLY A 13 -6.14 -13.71 4.97
C GLY A 13 -5.84 -12.46 5.78
N LYS A 14 -5.06 -12.57 6.84
CA LYS A 14 -4.66 -11.42 7.68
C LYS A 14 -3.35 -10.82 7.20
N ILE A 15 -3.24 -9.49 7.27
CA ILE A 15 -2.06 -8.73 6.85
C ILE A 15 -1.24 -8.18 8.03
N ALA A 16 -1.78 -8.25 9.24
CA ALA A 16 -1.11 -7.91 10.49
C ALA A 16 -1.84 -8.60 11.64
N GLY A 17 -1.13 -8.93 12.71
CA GLY A 17 -1.68 -9.58 13.91
C GLY A 17 -2.50 -8.63 14.78
N HIS A 18 -2.16 -7.35 14.77
CA HIS A 18 -2.88 -6.30 15.48
C HIS A 18 -2.70 -4.93 14.83
N HIS A 19 -3.45 -3.95 15.32
CA HIS A 19 -3.34 -2.57 14.86
C HIS A 19 -1.94 -1.97 15.19
N LEU A 20 -1.32 -1.31 14.23
CA LEU A 20 0.02 -0.71 14.32
C LEU A 20 1.17 -1.70 14.55
N GLU A 21 0.95 -2.98 14.25
CA GLU A 21 2.03 -3.98 14.30
C GLU A 21 3.20 -3.56 13.39
N SER A 22 4.39 -3.47 14.00
CA SER A 22 5.58 -3.02 13.29
C SER A 22 6.15 -4.11 12.35
N ASP A 23 6.90 -3.68 11.35
CA ASP A 23 7.64 -4.59 10.46
C ASP A 23 8.64 -5.47 11.24
N ARG A 24 9.14 -4.99 12.39
CA ARG A 24 10.01 -5.77 13.25
C ARG A 24 9.26 -6.90 13.93
N GLU A 25 8.12 -6.62 14.57
CA GLU A 25 7.27 -7.62 15.22
C GLU A 25 6.89 -8.72 14.24
N ARG A 26 6.45 -8.35 13.00
CA ARG A 26 6.13 -9.33 11.94
C ARG A 26 7.30 -10.24 11.60
N ARG A 27 8.53 -9.72 11.56
CA ARG A 27 9.72 -10.54 11.33
C ARG A 27 10.04 -11.46 12.50
N ASP A 28 9.89 -10.94 13.71
CA ASP A 28 10.28 -11.65 14.94
C ASP A 28 9.47 -12.94 15.13
N TYR A 29 8.20 -12.97 14.70
CA TYR A 29 7.40 -14.20 14.71
C TYR A 29 7.27 -14.92 13.34
N GLY A 30 7.99 -14.44 12.34
CA GLY A 30 8.11 -15.14 11.06
C GLY A 30 6.96 -14.90 10.06
N PHE A 31 6.15 -13.83 10.24
CA PHE A 31 5.12 -13.46 9.27
C PHE A 31 5.74 -13.07 7.93
N THR A 32 6.81 -12.27 7.95
CA THR A 32 7.61 -11.95 6.78
C THR A 32 9.08 -12.34 7.00
N ASN A 33 9.80 -12.59 5.93
CA ASN A 33 11.21 -12.94 5.97
C ASN A 33 12.02 -12.19 4.90
N LYS A 34 13.31 -12.53 4.78
CA LYS A 34 14.18 -11.88 3.80
C LYS A 34 13.68 -12.04 2.36
N ALA A 35 13.12 -13.19 1.98
CA ALA A 35 12.65 -13.43 0.63
C ALA A 35 11.45 -12.51 0.27
N ASP A 36 10.52 -12.31 1.21
CA ASP A 36 9.43 -11.34 1.04
C ASP A 36 9.96 -9.91 0.94
N GLN A 37 10.91 -9.53 1.80
CA GLN A 37 11.53 -8.20 1.73
C GLN A 37 12.25 -7.96 0.40
N ASP A 38 12.98 -8.95 -0.10
CA ASP A 38 13.67 -8.87 -1.39
C ASP A 38 12.66 -8.76 -2.53
N PHE A 39 11.52 -9.45 -2.45
CA PHE A 39 10.42 -9.31 -3.40
C PHE A 39 9.84 -7.89 -3.39
N VAL A 40 9.54 -7.33 -2.21
CA VAL A 40 9.03 -5.96 -2.07
C VAL A 40 10.05 -4.95 -2.62
N ARG A 41 11.35 -5.11 -2.29
CA ARG A 41 12.42 -4.26 -2.85
C ARG A 41 12.46 -4.32 -4.37
N HIS A 42 12.33 -5.50 -4.94
CA HIS A 42 12.28 -5.67 -6.40
C HIS A 42 11.06 -4.92 -7.00
N GLN A 43 9.87 -4.99 -6.40
CA GLN A 43 8.72 -4.21 -6.86
C GLN A 43 9.00 -2.70 -6.83
N LEU A 44 9.67 -2.22 -5.77
CA LEU A 44 10.03 -0.80 -5.62
C LEU A 44 11.03 -0.31 -6.68
N THR A 45 11.93 -1.16 -7.18
CA THR A 45 12.85 -0.77 -8.26
C THR A 45 12.11 -0.42 -9.57
N MET A 46 10.87 -0.81 -9.71
CA MET A 46 10.04 -0.57 -10.88
C MET A 46 8.98 0.53 -10.65
N ALA A 47 8.85 1.04 -9.41
CA ALA A 47 7.75 1.89 -9.02
C ALA A 47 8.02 3.38 -9.23
N ASP A 48 7.02 4.11 -9.71
CA ASP A 48 7.01 5.58 -9.72
C ASP A 48 6.44 6.14 -8.41
N ALA A 49 5.44 5.45 -7.85
CA ALA A 49 4.82 5.86 -6.59
C ALA A 49 4.39 4.65 -5.74
N VAL A 50 4.24 4.90 -4.44
CA VAL A 50 3.68 3.99 -3.45
C VAL A 50 2.49 4.67 -2.78
N VAL A 51 1.35 4.00 -2.73
CA VAL A 51 0.16 4.47 -2.01
C VAL A 51 -0.03 3.63 -0.75
N THR A 52 -0.19 4.28 0.40
CA THR A 52 -0.36 3.60 1.68
C THR A 52 -1.27 4.39 2.63
N GLY A 53 -1.75 3.74 3.68
CA GLY A 53 -2.45 4.40 4.78
C GLY A 53 -1.48 4.89 5.87
N ALA A 54 -1.94 5.87 6.65
CA ALA A 54 -1.16 6.43 7.76
C ALA A 54 -0.74 5.37 8.79
N ASP A 55 -1.60 4.38 9.08
CA ASP A 55 -1.29 3.36 10.08
C ASP A 55 -0.18 2.42 9.59
N SER A 56 -0.20 2.04 8.32
CA SER A 56 0.89 1.25 7.73
C SER A 56 2.21 2.02 7.73
N LEU A 57 2.17 3.34 7.47
CA LEU A 57 3.35 4.18 7.54
C LEU A 57 3.86 4.36 8.98
N ARG A 58 2.95 4.47 9.98
CA ARG A 58 3.33 4.51 11.40
C ARG A 58 4.01 3.20 11.82
N ALA A 59 3.49 2.06 11.36
CA ALA A 59 4.08 0.75 11.63
C ALA A 59 5.50 0.60 11.06
N SER A 60 5.75 1.09 9.85
CA SER A 60 7.06 1.06 9.18
C SER A 60 8.00 2.22 9.57
N GLN A 61 7.46 3.24 10.26
CA GLN A 61 8.17 4.47 10.67
C GLN A 61 8.70 5.35 9.50
N GLY A 62 8.51 4.94 8.25
CA GLY A 62 8.97 5.71 7.11
C GLY A 62 8.86 4.98 5.77
N ALA A 63 9.24 5.68 4.73
CA ALA A 63 9.30 5.18 3.38
C ALA A 63 10.46 4.19 3.18
N TRP A 64 10.27 3.19 2.35
CA TRP A 64 11.36 2.34 1.86
C TRP A 64 12.14 3.13 0.80
N GLN A 65 13.41 3.40 1.10
CA GLN A 65 14.30 4.16 0.22
C GLN A 65 15.04 3.20 -0.73
N VAL A 66 14.35 2.81 -1.80
CA VAL A 66 14.89 2.00 -2.89
C VAL A 66 14.88 2.84 -4.15
N LEU A 67 16.04 3.02 -4.78
CA LEU A 67 16.13 3.71 -6.07
C LEU A 67 15.47 2.85 -7.14
N ASN A 68 14.57 3.46 -7.91
CA ASN A 68 13.95 2.80 -9.04
C ASN A 68 14.84 2.85 -10.29
N HIS A 69 14.43 2.20 -11.37
CA HIS A 69 15.16 2.15 -12.64
C HIS A 69 15.39 3.54 -13.28
N LYS A 70 14.69 4.58 -12.81
CA LYS A 70 14.87 5.98 -13.22
C LYS A 70 15.85 6.72 -12.30
N GLY A 71 16.52 6.04 -11.37
CA GLY A 71 17.52 6.60 -10.44
C GLY A 71 16.93 7.51 -9.36
N ARG A 72 15.65 7.39 -9.03
CA ARG A 72 14.97 8.18 -8.00
C ARG A 72 14.14 7.31 -7.06
N PHE A 73 13.82 7.80 -5.87
CA PHE A 73 12.89 7.14 -4.98
C PHE A 73 11.44 7.29 -5.48
N ALA A 74 10.61 6.28 -5.23
CA ALA A 74 9.19 6.38 -5.50
C ALA A 74 8.57 7.50 -4.66
N THR A 75 7.59 8.22 -5.23
CA THR A 75 6.75 9.18 -4.49
C THR A 75 5.85 8.42 -3.52
N TRP A 76 5.82 8.82 -2.25
CA TRP A 76 4.96 8.21 -1.25
C TRP A 76 3.68 9.02 -1.05
N VAL A 77 2.56 8.42 -1.38
CA VAL A 77 1.21 8.97 -1.23
C VAL A 77 0.54 8.35 -0.02
N VAL A 78 0.31 9.14 1.02
CA VAL A 78 -0.22 8.66 2.30
C VAL A 78 -1.62 9.20 2.53
N LEU A 79 -2.59 8.28 2.64
CA LEU A 79 -3.97 8.64 2.97
C LEU A 79 -4.13 8.69 4.50
N THR A 80 -4.65 9.81 4.99
CA THR A 80 -4.86 10.02 6.44
C THR A 80 -6.05 10.94 6.71
N ARG A 81 -6.77 10.70 7.79
CA ARG A 81 -7.81 11.62 8.31
C ARG A 81 -7.27 12.56 9.38
N ALA A 82 -6.38 12.06 10.22
CA ALA A 82 -5.87 12.75 11.40
C ALA A 82 -4.45 13.31 11.23
N GLY A 83 -3.82 13.14 10.05
CA GLY A 83 -2.44 13.53 9.82
C GLY A 83 -1.43 12.47 10.27
N LEU A 84 -0.17 12.88 10.27
CA LEU A 84 0.98 12.07 10.68
C LEU A 84 1.73 12.82 11.77
N ASP A 85 2.23 12.07 12.76
CA ASP A 85 3.07 12.61 13.80
C ASP A 85 4.31 13.31 13.20
N PRO A 86 4.59 14.58 13.55
CA PRO A 86 5.75 15.31 13.04
C PRO A 86 7.10 14.65 13.38
N SER A 87 7.15 13.80 14.42
CA SER A 87 8.36 13.09 14.83
C SER A 87 8.68 11.85 13.99
N LEU A 88 7.77 11.41 13.12
CA LEU A 88 8.01 10.25 12.27
C LEU A 88 9.25 10.44 11.41
N ARG A 89 10.12 9.41 11.37
CA ARG A 89 11.30 9.37 10.51
C ARG A 89 10.99 9.70 9.04
N PHE A 90 9.76 9.41 8.62
CA PHE A 90 9.26 9.74 7.29
C PHE A 90 9.53 11.19 6.88
N TRP A 91 9.32 12.13 7.79
CA TRP A 91 9.55 13.55 7.49
C TRP A 91 11.02 13.92 7.29
N ALA A 92 11.92 13.23 7.98
CA ALA A 92 13.37 13.41 7.84
C ALA A 92 13.94 12.82 6.55
N GLN A 93 13.18 12.02 5.79
CA GLN A 93 13.60 11.42 4.52
C GLN A 93 13.51 12.46 3.38
N GLY A 94 14.40 13.45 3.35
CA GLY A 94 14.34 14.62 2.46
C GLY A 94 14.38 14.32 0.96
N GLU A 95 14.93 13.16 0.57
CA GLU A 95 15.01 12.74 -0.83
C GLU A 95 13.71 12.13 -1.39
N VAL A 96 12.77 11.78 -0.52
CA VAL A 96 11.49 11.16 -0.90
C VAL A 96 10.44 12.24 -1.12
N ASP A 97 9.76 12.21 -2.26
CA ASP A 97 8.56 13.02 -2.50
C ASP A 97 7.38 12.47 -1.69
N LYS A 98 6.69 13.34 -0.95
CA LYS A 98 5.62 12.98 -0.02
C LYS A 98 4.34 13.70 -0.35
N TRP A 99 3.30 12.95 -0.70
CA TRP A 99 1.96 13.48 -0.91
C TRP A 99 1.05 12.99 0.22
N ILE A 100 0.50 13.92 0.97
CA ILE A 100 -0.44 13.61 2.05
C ILE A 100 -1.84 13.93 1.56
N VAL A 101 -2.71 12.92 1.54
CA VAL A 101 -4.08 13.04 1.07
C VAL A 101 -5.02 12.94 2.27
N THR A 102 -5.84 13.95 2.46
CA THR A 102 -6.72 14.05 3.64
C THR A 102 -8.07 14.68 3.28
N PRO A 103 -9.18 14.28 3.92
CA PRO A 103 -10.43 15.02 3.84
C PRO A 103 -10.49 16.22 4.80
N ASN A 104 -9.49 16.40 5.67
CA ASN A 104 -9.44 17.50 6.64
C ASN A 104 -8.78 18.73 6.01
N PRO A 105 -9.52 19.83 5.74
CA PRO A 105 -8.97 21.03 5.13
C PRO A 105 -8.02 21.81 6.07
N ASP A 106 -8.14 21.60 7.39
CA ASP A 106 -7.35 22.30 8.40
C ASP A 106 -6.05 21.55 8.74
N LEU A 107 -5.81 20.39 8.11
CA LEU A 107 -4.58 19.64 8.34
C LEU A 107 -3.38 20.41 7.82
N THR A 108 -2.33 20.48 8.64
CA THR A 108 -1.03 21.02 8.25
C THR A 108 0.03 19.92 8.22
N ILE A 109 1.02 20.08 7.37
CA ILE A 109 2.19 19.20 7.27
C ILE A 109 3.47 20.01 7.33
N PRO A 110 4.62 19.42 7.70
CA PRO A 110 5.90 20.10 7.65
C PRO A 110 6.16 20.71 6.27
N VAL A 111 6.55 21.99 6.26
CA VAL A 111 6.86 22.72 5.02
C VAL A 111 8.22 22.27 4.49
N ALA A 112 8.24 21.62 3.34
CA ALA A 112 9.46 21.21 2.64
C ALA A 112 9.20 21.08 1.14
N PRO A 113 10.21 21.24 0.27
CA PRO A 113 10.03 21.25 -1.19
C PRO A 113 9.37 19.98 -1.75
N LYS A 114 9.58 18.84 -1.10
CA LYS A 114 9.06 17.52 -1.50
C LYS A 114 7.80 17.09 -0.76
N ASN A 115 7.23 17.96 0.07
CA ASN A 115 5.99 17.69 0.79
C ASN A 115 4.81 18.39 0.11
N ARG A 116 3.78 17.64 -0.21
CA ARG A 116 2.54 18.12 -0.83
C ARG A 116 1.33 17.69 -0.02
N LEU A 117 0.46 18.64 0.33
CA LEU A 117 -0.86 18.35 0.91
C LEU A 117 -1.92 18.38 -0.19
N ILE A 118 -2.77 17.37 -0.21
CA ILE A 118 -3.90 17.25 -1.13
C ILE A 118 -5.16 17.07 -0.28
N VAL A 119 -6.05 18.03 -0.34
CA VAL A 119 -7.33 17.96 0.37
C VAL A 119 -8.36 17.29 -0.55
N ALA A 120 -8.85 16.13 -0.14
CA ALA A 120 -9.86 15.37 -0.84
C ALA A 120 -11.26 15.73 -0.29
N PRO A 121 -12.28 15.98 -1.13
CA PRO A 121 -13.66 16.17 -0.65
C PRO A 121 -14.14 14.95 0.14
N GLN A 122 -14.90 15.18 1.22
CA GLN A 122 -15.40 14.07 2.08
C GLN A 122 -16.43 13.18 1.35
N SER A 123 -17.12 13.73 0.34
CA SER A 123 -18.15 13.03 -0.43
C SER A 123 -17.62 11.99 -1.41
N ASP A 124 -16.34 12.08 -1.77
CA ASP A 124 -15.77 11.30 -2.85
C ASP A 124 -14.88 10.17 -2.31
N ASN A 125 -14.77 9.09 -3.10
CA ASN A 125 -13.76 8.08 -2.80
C ASN A 125 -12.37 8.67 -3.07
N PRO A 126 -11.52 8.87 -2.05
CA PRO A 126 -10.22 9.52 -2.21
C PRO A 126 -9.28 8.76 -3.15
N ALA A 127 -9.51 7.47 -3.39
CA ALA A 127 -8.71 6.68 -4.33
C ALA A 127 -8.83 7.20 -5.77
N ILE A 128 -10.01 7.71 -6.17
CA ILE A 128 -10.24 8.30 -7.51
C ILE A 128 -9.41 9.58 -7.67
N LEU A 129 -9.42 10.45 -6.66
CA LEU A 129 -8.62 11.67 -6.66
C LEU A 129 -7.12 11.36 -6.71
N VAL A 130 -6.67 10.39 -5.89
CA VAL A 130 -5.28 9.94 -5.89
C VAL A 130 -4.88 9.42 -7.26
N ALA A 131 -5.68 8.54 -7.87
CA ALA A 131 -5.40 8.00 -9.20
C ALA A 131 -5.25 9.11 -10.24
N LYS A 132 -6.14 10.11 -10.22
CA LYS A 132 -6.06 11.27 -11.12
C LYS A 132 -4.76 12.04 -10.92
N HIS A 133 -4.38 12.36 -9.68
CA HIS A 133 -3.11 13.07 -9.41
C HIS A 133 -1.88 12.29 -9.86
N LEU A 134 -1.91 10.96 -9.74
CA LEU A 134 -0.83 10.09 -10.18
C LEU A 134 -0.73 10.05 -11.73
N GLU A 135 -1.88 10.01 -12.41
CA GLU A 135 -1.94 10.09 -13.88
C GLU A 135 -1.46 11.45 -14.39
N ASP A 136 -1.93 12.54 -13.78
CA ASP A 136 -1.52 13.92 -14.12
C ASP A 136 -0.01 14.13 -13.92
N ALA A 137 0.61 13.41 -12.97
CA ALA A 137 2.06 13.41 -12.74
C ALA A 137 2.85 12.51 -13.72
N GLY A 138 2.16 11.80 -14.62
CA GLY A 138 2.76 10.92 -15.61
C GLY A 138 3.34 9.62 -15.02
N PHE A 139 2.83 9.18 -13.86
CA PHE A 139 3.27 7.92 -13.26
C PHE A 139 2.66 6.73 -14.00
N GLU A 140 3.49 5.73 -14.28
CA GLU A 140 3.09 4.55 -15.05
C GLU A 140 2.86 3.32 -14.18
N ARG A 141 3.67 3.15 -13.11
CA ARG A 141 3.61 2.01 -12.21
C ARG A 141 3.50 2.46 -10.76
N VAL A 142 2.38 2.15 -10.13
CA VAL A 142 2.04 2.54 -8.76
C VAL A 142 1.85 1.28 -7.91
N LEU A 143 2.54 1.21 -6.76
CA LEU A 143 2.34 0.15 -5.80
C LEU A 143 1.32 0.59 -4.75
N LEU A 144 0.36 -0.27 -4.46
CA LEU A 144 -0.60 -0.11 -3.38
C LEU A 144 -0.18 -1.01 -2.21
N PHE A 145 0.36 -0.39 -1.14
CA PHE A 145 0.81 -1.10 0.06
C PHE A 145 -0.27 -1.18 1.16
N GLY A 146 -1.45 -0.64 0.88
CA GLY A 146 -2.61 -0.77 1.76
C GLY A 146 -2.48 0.03 3.06
N GLY A 147 -2.85 -0.40 4.25
CA GLY A 147 -3.70 -1.45 4.78
C GLY A 147 -5.10 -1.63 4.23
N GLY A 148 -5.86 -2.45 4.93
CA GLY A 148 -7.13 -2.95 4.46
C GLY A 148 -8.15 -1.87 4.06
N HIS A 149 -8.23 -0.75 4.76
CA HIS A 149 -9.12 0.37 4.41
C HIS A 149 -8.71 1.05 3.11
N VAL A 150 -7.42 1.26 2.89
CA VAL A 150 -6.91 1.85 1.66
C VAL A 150 -7.11 0.88 0.49
N ASN A 151 -6.79 -0.40 0.69
CA ASN A 151 -7.06 -1.44 -0.31
C ASN A 151 -8.53 -1.43 -0.72
N ARG A 152 -9.46 -1.43 0.26
CA ARG A 152 -10.89 -1.37 -0.02
C ARG A 152 -11.25 -0.19 -0.94
N MET A 153 -10.78 1.03 -0.63
CA MET A 153 -11.09 2.21 -1.43
C MET A 153 -10.67 2.05 -2.90
N PHE A 154 -9.50 1.48 -3.13
CA PHE A 154 -8.99 1.25 -4.48
C PHE A 154 -9.72 0.10 -5.21
N TYR A 155 -10.03 -0.99 -4.51
CA TYR A 155 -10.82 -2.09 -5.09
C TYR A 155 -12.26 -1.69 -5.40
N ASP A 156 -12.94 -0.97 -4.50
CA ASP A 156 -14.30 -0.47 -4.72
C ASP A 156 -14.38 0.52 -5.90
N ALA A 157 -13.32 1.28 -6.12
CA ALA A 157 -13.20 2.18 -7.28
C ALA A 157 -12.83 1.46 -8.59
N GLY A 158 -12.49 0.16 -8.54
CA GLY A 158 -12.06 -0.61 -9.72
C GLY A 158 -10.73 -0.15 -10.30
N LEU A 159 -9.84 0.39 -9.45
CA LEU A 159 -8.57 0.99 -9.85
C LEU A 159 -7.40 0.01 -9.81
N VAL A 160 -7.53 -1.11 -9.10
CA VAL A 160 -6.45 -2.12 -8.99
C VAL A 160 -6.40 -2.96 -10.26
N ASP A 161 -5.22 -3.10 -10.83
CA ASP A 161 -4.96 -3.91 -12.03
C ASP A 161 -4.40 -5.29 -11.67
N GLU A 162 -3.55 -5.36 -10.65
CA GLU A 162 -2.84 -6.58 -10.24
C GLU A 162 -2.79 -6.71 -8.72
N LEU A 163 -2.70 -7.95 -8.26
CA LEU A 163 -2.38 -8.31 -6.88
C LEU A 163 -1.13 -9.19 -6.87
N CYS A 164 -0.06 -8.70 -6.25
CA CYS A 164 1.13 -9.47 -5.90
C CYS A 164 1.00 -9.87 -4.43
N LEU A 165 0.67 -11.12 -4.16
CA LEU A 165 0.40 -11.65 -2.84
C LEU A 165 1.51 -12.60 -2.40
N THR A 166 2.19 -12.30 -1.29
CA THR A 166 2.99 -13.28 -0.56
C THR A 166 2.09 -14.01 0.42
N LEU A 167 1.83 -15.29 0.20
CA LEU A 167 1.10 -16.12 1.14
C LEU A 167 2.08 -16.74 2.13
N CYS A 168 1.93 -16.36 3.40
CA CYS A 168 2.81 -16.74 4.50
C CYS A 168 2.27 -18.00 5.21
N PRO A 169 3.14 -18.93 5.62
CA PRO A 169 2.74 -20.26 6.11
C PRO A 169 2.32 -20.23 7.59
N LEU A 170 1.40 -19.34 7.95
CA LEU A 170 0.88 -19.24 9.31
C LEU A 170 -0.59 -18.82 9.29
N MET A 171 -1.28 -19.04 10.41
CA MET A 171 -2.61 -18.51 10.71
C MET A 171 -2.51 -17.61 11.93
N LEU A 172 -3.10 -16.42 11.87
CA LEU A 172 -3.12 -15.50 13.01
C LEU A 172 -4.32 -15.72 13.92
N GLY A 173 -5.48 -16.12 13.37
CA GLY A 173 -6.65 -16.54 14.15
C GLY A 173 -7.28 -15.47 15.03
N SER A 174 -6.76 -14.24 15.03
CA SER A 174 -7.24 -13.13 15.85
C SER A 174 -8.35 -12.36 15.16
N SER A 175 -9.42 -12.03 15.89
CA SER A 175 -10.47 -11.11 15.43
C SER A 175 -9.95 -9.68 15.19
N ASP A 176 -8.92 -9.28 15.95
CA ASP A 176 -8.34 -7.94 15.92
C ASP A 176 -7.27 -7.79 14.83
N ALA A 177 -6.90 -8.90 14.20
CA ALA A 177 -5.97 -8.94 13.09
C ALA A 177 -6.53 -8.23 11.86
N SER A 178 -5.72 -7.36 11.26
CA SER A 178 -6.10 -6.61 10.06
C SER A 178 -6.25 -7.54 8.86
N SER A 179 -7.31 -7.38 8.09
CA SER A 179 -7.55 -8.15 6.85
C SER A 179 -7.06 -7.39 5.62
N LEU A 180 -6.83 -8.15 4.52
CA LEU A 180 -6.40 -7.59 3.24
C LEU A 180 -7.33 -6.47 2.77
N VAL A 181 -8.62 -6.59 3.05
CA VAL A 181 -9.65 -5.59 2.79
C VAL A 181 -10.52 -5.41 4.03
N THR A 182 -10.73 -4.15 4.43
CA THR A 182 -11.52 -3.80 5.63
C THR A 182 -12.30 -2.50 5.38
N PRO A 183 -13.57 -2.41 5.76
CA PRO A 183 -14.48 -3.51 6.13
C PRO A 183 -14.75 -4.44 4.93
N THR A 184 -15.95 -4.55 4.42
CA THR A 184 -16.29 -5.36 3.26
C THR A 184 -16.22 -4.54 1.97
N LEU A 185 -15.97 -5.21 0.84
CA LEU A 185 -16.11 -4.63 -0.49
C LEU A 185 -17.59 -4.43 -0.84
N SER A 186 -17.88 -3.41 -1.65
CA SER A 186 -19.23 -3.17 -2.18
C SER A 186 -19.69 -4.29 -3.12
N ARG A 187 -18.74 -4.97 -3.78
CA ARG A 187 -18.96 -6.11 -4.67
C ARG A 187 -17.73 -7.03 -4.71
N PRO A 188 -17.91 -8.32 -5.02
CA PRO A 188 -16.76 -9.23 -5.21
C PRO A 188 -15.82 -8.73 -6.32
N VAL A 189 -14.51 -8.97 -6.12
CA VAL A 189 -13.47 -8.75 -7.13
C VAL A 189 -12.94 -10.11 -7.55
N PHE A 190 -12.85 -10.34 -8.83
CA PHE A 190 -12.39 -11.60 -9.40
C PHE A 190 -10.96 -11.46 -9.91
N PHE A 191 -10.19 -12.51 -9.74
CA PHE A 191 -8.78 -12.54 -10.09
C PHE A 191 -8.47 -13.75 -11.01
N ARG A 192 -7.50 -13.55 -11.89
CA ARG A 192 -6.89 -14.61 -12.67
C ARG A 192 -5.45 -14.80 -12.22
N LEU A 193 -5.08 -16.02 -11.85
CA LEU A 193 -3.70 -16.34 -11.50
C LEU A 193 -2.83 -16.30 -12.76
N GLU A 194 -1.81 -15.45 -12.76
CA GLU A 194 -0.86 -15.31 -13.86
C GLU A 194 0.42 -16.10 -13.60
N SER A 195 0.90 -16.10 -12.35
CA SER A 195 2.07 -16.89 -11.96
C SER A 195 2.08 -17.22 -10.48
N SER A 196 2.76 -18.29 -10.13
CA SER A 196 3.05 -18.68 -8.75
C SER A 196 4.49 -19.16 -8.64
N ASN A 197 5.18 -18.71 -7.58
CA ASN A 197 6.54 -19.12 -7.27
C ASN A 197 6.65 -19.49 -5.81
N LYS A 198 7.39 -20.56 -5.51
CA LYS A 198 7.69 -21.01 -4.15
C LYS A 198 9.11 -20.62 -3.76
N ASN A 199 9.28 -20.06 -2.56
CA ASN A 199 10.58 -19.86 -1.95
C ASN A 199 10.51 -20.25 -0.46
N GLY A 200 11.15 -21.37 -0.10
CA GLY A 200 10.92 -22.00 1.19
C GLY A 200 9.46 -22.40 1.34
N ASP A 201 8.81 -21.92 2.39
CA ASP A 201 7.39 -22.15 2.66
C ASP A 201 6.49 -20.97 2.24
N LEU A 202 7.07 -19.91 1.67
CA LEU A 202 6.32 -18.79 1.08
C LEU A 202 5.85 -19.12 -0.34
N LEU A 203 4.64 -18.68 -0.66
CA LEU A 203 4.13 -18.65 -2.03
C LEU A 203 3.98 -17.20 -2.49
N PHE A 204 4.64 -16.88 -3.60
CA PHE A 204 4.49 -15.59 -4.30
C PHE A 204 3.50 -15.77 -5.45
N LEU A 205 2.36 -15.11 -5.35
CA LEU A 205 1.23 -15.24 -6.28
C LEU A 205 1.01 -13.91 -6.99
N ASN A 206 1.02 -13.93 -8.32
CA ASN A 206 0.67 -12.77 -9.11
C ASN A 206 -0.68 -13.02 -9.79
N TYR A 207 -1.61 -12.11 -9.55
CA TYR A 207 -2.94 -12.13 -10.12
C TYR A 207 -3.20 -10.88 -10.94
N SER A 208 -3.88 -11.01 -12.06
CA SER A 208 -4.57 -9.90 -12.72
C SER A 208 -5.99 -9.77 -12.18
N VAL A 209 -6.47 -8.52 -12.04
CA VAL A 209 -7.87 -8.25 -11.68
C VAL A 209 -8.75 -8.41 -12.92
N HIS A 210 -9.78 -9.22 -12.80
CA HIS A 210 -10.76 -9.39 -13.86
C HIS A 210 -11.69 -8.18 -13.91
N LYS A 211 -11.43 -7.26 -14.84
CA LYS A 211 -12.32 -6.11 -15.08
C LYS A 211 -13.57 -6.60 -15.81
N VAL A 212 -14.65 -6.84 -15.06
CA VAL A 212 -15.95 -7.11 -15.68
C VAL A 212 -16.37 -5.84 -16.44
N PRO A 213 -16.74 -5.93 -17.74
CA PRO A 213 -17.25 -4.77 -18.46
C PRO A 213 -18.39 -4.12 -17.67
N ARG A 214 -18.37 -2.82 -17.52
CA ARG A 214 -19.52 -2.08 -16.97
C ARG A 214 -20.65 -2.21 -17.98
N THR A 215 -21.64 -3.04 -17.66
CA THR A 215 -22.93 -3.09 -18.37
C THR A 215 -23.75 -1.88 -18.03
#